data_1a76b4cad79fdfdb32f3e34388608b70
#
_entry.id   1a76b4cad79fdfdb32f3e34388608b70
#
_cell.length_a   1.000
_cell.length_b   1.000
_cell.length_c   1.000
_cell.angle_alpha   90.00
_cell.angle_beta   90.00
_cell.angle_gamma   90.00
#
_symmetry.space_group_name_H-M   'P 1'
#
loop_
_entity.id
_entity.type
_entity.pdbx_description
1 polymer ?
#
loop_
_entity_poly.entity_id
_entity_poly.type
_entity_poly.pdbx_seq_one_letter_code
_entity_poly.pdbx_strand_id
1 'polypeptide(L)'
;MEFLPECEIKEECGVFGIFNPDGGDVAPSIYYGLSSLQHRGQESCGIAVCDTMGPKGNMNAHKGMGLVNEVFKEETLNNLHGNLGVGHVRYSTTGAANINNAQPLVLNYIK
;
A
#
# COMPACT_ATOMS: atom_id res chain seq x y z
N MET A 1 -6.21 12.96 -6.04
CA MET A 1 -5.30 12.29 -5.11
C MET A 1 -4.12 13.20 -4.82
N GLU A 2 -3.76 13.29 -3.57
CA GLU A 2 -2.64 14.11 -3.17
C GLU A 2 -1.43 13.25 -2.84
N PHE A 3 -0.27 13.74 -3.17
CA PHE A 3 0.97 13.07 -2.81
C PHE A 3 1.33 13.40 -1.38
N LEU A 4 1.80 12.40 -0.66
CA LEU A 4 2.28 12.60 0.70
C LEU A 4 3.65 13.27 0.64
N PRO A 5 3.91 14.24 1.52
CA PRO A 5 5.17 14.97 1.49
C PRO A 5 6.42 14.11 1.60
N GLU A 6 6.36 13.05 2.39
CA GLU A 6 7.51 12.18 2.60
C GLU A 6 7.86 11.36 1.37
N CYS A 7 6.97 11.29 0.41
CA CYS A 7 7.26 10.59 -0.84
C CYS A 7 7.71 11.51 -1.93
N GLU A 8 7.50 12.78 -1.76
CA GLU A 8 7.82 13.77 -2.77
C GLU A 8 7.75 13.21 -4.19
N ILE A 9 7.88 14.05 -5.15
CA ILE A 9 7.86 13.59 -6.53
C ILE A 9 9.25 13.17 -6.91
N LYS A 10 9.64 12.05 -6.38
CA LYS A 10 10.93 11.46 -6.70
C LYS A 10 10.68 10.12 -7.34
N GLU A 11 11.67 9.67 -8.07
CA GLU A 11 11.54 8.44 -8.82
C GLU A 11 11.55 7.21 -7.93
N GLU A 12 11.89 7.37 -6.67
CA GLU A 12 12.05 6.25 -5.75
C GLU A 12 10.75 5.77 -5.15
N CYS A 13 9.66 6.48 -5.33
CA CYS A 13 8.41 5.97 -4.77
C CYS A 13 7.18 6.44 -5.52
N GLY A 14 6.13 5.65 -5.38
CA GLY A 14 4.81 6.00 -5.89
C GLY A 14 3.80 5.70 -4.81
N VAL A 15 2.81 6.57 -4.68
CA VAL A 15 1.76 6.46 -3.68
C VAL A 15 0.41 6.54 -4.37
N PHE A 16 -0.52 5.72 -3.91
CA PHE A 16 -1.86 5.67 -4.48
C PHE A 16 -2.87 5.43 -3.37
N GLY A 17 -3.88 6.29 -3.27
CA GLY A 17 -4.89 6.17 -2.23
C GLY A 17 -6.29 6.17 -2.81
N ILE A 18 -7.20 5.43 -2.18
CA ILE A 18 -8.59 5.32 -2.60
C ILE A 18 -9.49 5.32 -1.38
N PHE A 19 -10.61 6.02 -1.50
CA PHE A 19 -11.69 5.96 -0.54
C PHE A 19 -12.98 5.62 -1.26
N ASN A 20 -13.66 4.57 -0.79
CA ASN A 20 -14.95 4.17 -1.32
C ASN A 20 -16.03 4.41 -0.27
N PRO A 21 -16.85 5.47 -0.41
CA PRO A 21 -17.85 5.78 0.60
C PRO A 21 -18.96 4.74 0.69
N ASP A 22 -19.09 3.89 -0.32
CA ASP A 22 -20.10 2.83 -0.33
C ASP A 22 -19.71 1.62 0.51
N GLY A 23 -18.47 1.58 1.01
CA GLY A 23 -18.05 0.54 1.91
C GLY A 23 -17.36 -0.66 1.27
N GLY A 24 -17.27 -0.70 -0.06
CA GLY A 24 -16.61 -1.81 -0.74
C GLY A 24 -15.10 -1.79 -0.55
N ASP A 25 -14.48 -2.96 -0.61
CA ASP A 25 -13.04 -3.09 -0.43
C ASP A 25 -12.28 -2.40 -1.54
N VAL A 26 -11.24 -1.65 -1.17
CA VAL A 26 -10.44 -0.89 -2.12
C VAL A 26 -9.11 -1.55 -2.48
N ALA A 27 -8.73 -2.61 -1.79
CA ALA A 27 -7.45 -3.26 -2.04
C ALA A 27 -7.27 -3.70 -3.50
N PRO A 28 -8.26 -4.31 -4.16
CA PRO A 28 -8.09 -4.67 -5.57
C PRO A 28 -7.81 -3.48 -6.47
N SER A 29 -8.50 -2.37 -6.24
CA SER A 29 -8.27 -1.16 -7.04
C SER A 29 -6.90 -0.57 -6.76
N ILE A 30 -6.46 -0.60 -5.51
CA ILE A 30 -5.13 -0.13 -5.15
C ILE A 30 -4.08 -1.00 -5.83
N TYR A 31 -4.31 -2.32 -5.83
CA TYR A 31 -3.40 -3.24 -6.51
C TYR A 31 -3.20 -2.86 -7.97
N TYR A 32 -4.29 -2.57 -8.67
CA TYR A 32 -4.18 -2.18 -10.07
C TYR A 32 -3.47 -0.84 -10.23
N GLY A 33 -3.73 0.10 -9.32
CA GLY A 33 -3.04 1.37 -9.34
C GLY A 33 -1.54 1.21 -9.13
N LEU A 34 -1.15 0.38 -8.17
CA LEU A 34 0.26 0.12 -7.92
C LEU A 34 0.92 -0.59 -9.10
N SER A 35 0.19 -1.49 -9.73
CA SER A 35 0.72 -2.19 -10.90
C SER A 35 1.06 -1.23 -12.03
N SER A 36 0.31 -0.13 -12.12
CA SER A 36 0.60 0.90 -13.11
C SER A 36 1.82 1.73 -12.75
N LEU A 37 2.15 1.80 -11.47
CA LEU A 37 3.28 2.60 -11.00
C LEU A 37 4.58 1.82 -10.94
N GLN A 38 4.50 0.49 -10.93
CA GLN A 38 5.71 -0.30 -10.82
C GLN A 38 6.48 -0.32 -12.12
N HIS A 39 7.79 -0.40 -12.00
CA HIS A 39 8.65 -0.58 -13.16
C HIS A 39 9.98 -1.14 -12.68
N ARG A 40 10.89 -1.31 -13.61
CA ARG A 40 12.18 -1.91 -13.31
C ARG A 40 12.86 -1.18 -12.15
N GLY A 41 13.43 -1.94 -11.24
CA GLY A 41 14.11 -1.39 -10.09
C GLY A 41 13.24 -1.26 -8.86
N GLN A 42 11.96 -1.55 -8.97
CA GLN A 42 11.10 -1.52 -7.81
C GLN A 42 11.54 -2.57 -6.79
N GLU A 43 11.61 -2.17 -5.54
CA GLU A 43 12.18 -2.96 -4.47
C GLU A 43 11.13 -3.55 -3.54
N SER A 44 10.10 -2.79 -3.23
CA SER A 44 9.09 -3.22 -2.28
C SER A 44 7.77 -2.56 -2.58
N CYS A 45 6.73 -3.11 -2.00
CA CYS A 45 5.39 -2.52 -2.12
C CYS A 45 4.55 -2.91 -0.91
N GLY A 46 3.47 -2.18 -0.72
CA GLY A 46 2.57 -2.45 0.38
C GLY A 46 1.21 -1.81 0.16
N ILE A 47 0.21 -2.37 0.81
CA ILE A 47 -1.15 -1.85 0.83
C ILE A 47 -1.64 -1.89 2.26
N ALA A 48 -2.20 -0.78 2.72
CA ALA A 48 -2.85 -0.70 4.02
C ALA A 48 -4.28 -0.22 3.82
N VAL A 49 -5.21 -0.89 4.46
CA VAL A 49 -6.63 -0.55 4.35
C VAL A 49 -7.25 -0.47 5.72
N CYS A 50 -8.28 0.34 5.83
CA CYS A 50 -9.07 0.38 7.05
C CYS A 50 -10.55 0.48 6.68
N ASP A 51 -11.38 0.04 7.62
CA ASP A 51 -12.83 0.05 7.43
C ASP A 51 -13.39 1.25 8.19
N THR A 52 -13.91 2.21 7.46
CA THR A 52 -14.48 3.42 8.07
C THR A 52 -15.93 3.22 8.50
N MET A 53 -16.53 2.09 8.15
CA MET A 53 -17.94 1.81 8.43
C MET A 53 -18.13 0.82 9.57
N GLY A 54 -17.04 0.30 10.09
CA GLY A 54 -17.10 -0.68 11.17
C GLY A 54 -16.46 -0.18 12.45
N PRO A 55 -16.12 -1.10 13.35
CA PRO A 55 -15.49 -0.73 14.62
C PRO A 55 -14.16 -0.01 14.40
N LYS A 56 -13.85 0.88 15.30
CA LYS A 56 -12.60 1.64 15.24
C LYS A 56 -11.38 0.73 15.30
N GLY A 57 -10.33 1.17 14.67
CA GLY A 57 -9.04 0.51 14.76
C GLY A 57 -8.88 -0.69 13.86
N ASN A 58 -9.83 -0.92 13.01
CA ASN A 58 -9.80 -2.08 12.12
C ASN A 58 -8.94 -1.75 10.90
N MET A 59 -7.65 -2.00 11.01
CA MET A 59 -6.71 -1.75 9.92
C MET A 59 -5.99 -3.03 9.57
N ASN A 60 -5.86 -3.28 8.29
CA ASN A 60 -5.12 -4.42 7.76
C ASN A 60 -4.08 -3.93 6.77
N ALA A 61 -2.93 -4.59 6.76
CA ALA A 61 -1.87 -4.20 5.85
C ALA A 61 -1.07 -5.43 5.44
N HIS A 62 -0.51 -5.35 4.25
CA HIS A 62 0.42 -6.35 3.77
C HIS A 62 1.50 -5.64 2.96
N LYS A 63 2.74 -6.00 3.21
CA LYS A 63 3.86 -5.43 2.48
C LYS A 63 4.91 -6.49 2.27
N GLY A 64 5.73 -6.30 1.26
CA GLY A 64 6.76 -7.27 0.96
C GLY A 64 7.80 -6.71 0.01
N MET A 65 8.85 -7.50 -0.15
CA MET A 65 9.92 -7.21 -1.08
C MET A 65 9.55 -7.82 -2.42
N GLY A 66 9.74 -7.07 -3.49
CA GLY A 66 9.47 -7.55 -4.82
C GLY A 66 8.43 -6.74 -5.56
N LEU A 67 8.04 -7.24 -6.71
CA LEU A 67 7.06 -6.58 -7.55
C LEU A 67 5.64 -6.75 -6.99
N VAL A 68 4.76 -5.86 -7.39
CA VAL A 68 3.39 -5.85 -6.89
C VAL A 68 2.72 -7.21 -7.10
N ASN A 69 2.88 -7.79 -8.27
CA ASN A 69 2.24 -9.08 -8.56
C ASN A 69 2.94 -10.27 -7.88
N GLU A 70 4.12 -10.05 -7.34
CA GLU A 70 4.79 -11.08 -6.55
C GLU A 70 4.37 -11.03 -5.09
N VAL A 71 4.18 -9.82 -4.58
CA VAL A 71 3.84 -9.60 -3.17
C VAL A 71 2.36 -9.84 -2.92
N PHE A 72 1.51 -9.44 -3.85
CA PHE A 72 0.06 -9.53 -3.67
C PHE A 72 -0.53 -10.61 -4.56
N LYS A 73 -0.94 -11.68 -3.92
CA LYS A 73 -1.67 -12.76 -4.58
C LYS A 73 -3.16 -12.55 -4.34
N GLU A 74 -3.97 -13.28 -5.09
CA GLU A 74 -5.42 -13.15 -4.98
C GLU A 74 -5.90 -13.31 -3.54
N GLU A 75 -5.41 -14.33 -2.85
CA GLU A 75 -5.84 -14.56 -1.48
C GLU A 75 -5.34 -13.48 -0.52
N THR A 76 -4.17 -12.89 -0.80
CA THR A 76 -3.70 -11.77 0.02
C THR A 76 -4.64 -10.59 -0.11
N LEU A 77 -5.03 -10.26 -1.33
CA LEU A 77 -5.95 -9.16 -1.57
C LEU A 77 -7.32 -9.43 -0.96
N ASN A 78 -7.76 -10.68 -1.01
CA ASN A 78 -9.06 -11.05 -0.45
C ASN A 78 -9.11 -10.92 1.07
N ASN A 79 -7.96 -10.86 1.72
CA ASN A 79 -7.87 -10.69 3.16
C ASN A 79 -7.69 -9.24 3.59
N LEU A 80 -7.58 -8.33 2.63
CA LEU A 80 -7.43 -6.91 2.92
C LEU A 80 -8.79 -6.23 2.77
N HIS A 81 -9.51 -6.14 3.87
CA HIS A 81 -10.85 -5.58 3.90
C HIS A 81 -10.85 -4.16 4.41
N GLY A 82 -11.41 -3.27 3.64
CA GLY A 82 -11.53 -1.88 4.04
C GLY A 82 -11.89 -1.01 2.85
N ASN A 83 -12.59 0.08 3.15
CA ASN A 83 -13.07 1.00 2.12
C ASN A 83 -12.21 2.26 1.99
N LEU A 84 -11.14 2.34 2.77
CA LEU A 84 -10.16 3.41 2.68
C LEU A 84 -8.80 2.77 2.70
N GLY A 85 -7.95 3.13 1.77
CA GLY A 85 -6.65 2.50 1.74
C GLY A 85 -5.61 3.31 0.99
N VAL A 86 -4.36 2.93 1.21
CA VAL A 86 -3.22 3.51 0.52
C VAL A 86 -2.27 2.40 0.11
N GLY A 87 -1.70 2.57 -1.07
CA GLY A 87 -0.70 1.66 -1.57
C GLY A 87 0.58 2.41 -1.89
N HIS A 88 1.68 1.71 -1.88
CA HIS A 88 2.99 2.30 -2.08
C HIS A 88 3.93 1.33 -2.77
N VAL A 89 4.69 1.83 -3.74
CA VAL A 89 5.83 1.11 -4.32
C VAL A 89 7.07 1.93 -4.07
N ARG A 90 8.16 1.26 -3.78
CA ARG A 90 9.42 1.93 -3.47
C ARG A 90 10.53 1.39 -4.37
N TYR A 91 11.32 2.30 -4.86
CA TYR A 91 12.49 1.99 -5.67
C TYR A 91 13.73 2.33 -4.85
N SER A 92 14.59 1.35 -4.67
CA SER A 92 15.80 1.59 -3.90
C SER A 92 16.90 2.10 -4.83
N THR A 93 17.52 3.18 -4.43
CA THR A 93 18.67 3.70 -5.13
C THR A 93 19.94 3.45 -4.34
N THR A 94 19.82 3.21 -3.06
CA THR A 94 20.94 2.98 -2.17
C THR A 94 20.50 2.11 -1.01
N GLY A 95 21.42 1.42 -0.43
CA GLY A 95 21.15 0.66 0.77
C GLY A 95 20.54 -0.70 0.51
N ALA A 96 20.38 -1.45 1.56
CA ALA A 96 19.88 -2.79 1.49
C ALA A 96 18.36 -2.82 1.42
N ALA A 97 17.83 -3.72 0.61
CA ALA A 97 16.43 -3.99 0.59
C ALA A 97 16.04 -4.62 1.94
N ASN A 98 15.00 -4.11 2.57
CA ASN A 98 14.59 -4.56 3.88
C ASN A 98 13.10 -4.36 4.05
N ILE A 99 12.42 -5.41 4.49
CA ILE A 99 10.97 -5.36 4.69
C ILE A 99 10.57 -4.25 5.68
N ASN A 100 11.45 -3.92 6.61
CA ASN A 100 11.16 -2.85 7.56
C ASN A 100 11.12 -1.48 6.91
N ASN A 101 11.71 -1.35 5.73
CA ASN A 101 11.67 -0.11 4.97
C ASN A 101 10.56 -0.11 3.94
N ALA A 102 9.83 -1.21 3.81
CA ALA A 102 8.73 -1.26 2.88
C ALA A 102 7.58 -0.41 3.38
N GLN A 103 7.00 0.34 2.49
CA GLN A 103 5.87 1.20 2.82
C GLN A 103 4.59 0.58 2.29
N PRO A 104 3.44 0.93 2.83
CA PRO A 104 3.24 1.94 3.86
C PRO A 104 3.68 1.46 5.24
N LEU A 105 4.11 2.39 6.05
CA LEU A 105 4.43 2.12 7.43
C LEU A 105 3.15 2.12 8.24
N VAL A 106 2.94 1.05 8.97
CA VAL A 106 1.74 0.92 9.78
C VAL A 106 2.12 1.09 11.24
N LEU A 107 1.56 2.10 11.87
CA LEU A 107 1.79 2.37 13.28
C LEU A 107 0.57 1.92 14.06
N ASN A 108 0.81 1.19 15.13
CA ASN A 108 -0.27 0.76 16.00
C ASN A 108 -0.49 1.85 17.04
N TYR A 109 -1.53 2.62 16.84
CA TYR A 109 -1.95 3.61 17.83
C TYR A 109 -3.03 3.02 18.67
N ILE A 110 -2.81 3.11 19.95
CA ILE A 110 -3.84 2.73 20.92
C ILE A 110 -4.41 4.02 21.45
N LYS A 111 -5.64 4.23 21.17
CA LYS A 111 -6.33 5.42 21.64
C LYS A 111 -7.36 5.07 22.65
#